data_5921dae9b80ec85f56fe1028b08fd7c7
#
_entry.id   5921dae9b80ec85f56fe1028b08fd7c7
#
_cell.length_a   1.000
_cell.length_b   1.000
_cell.length_c   1.000
_cell.angle_alpha   90.00
_cell.angle_beta   90.00
_cell.angle_gamma   90.00
#
_symmetry.space_group_name_H-M   'P 1'
#
loop_
_entity.id
_entity.type
_entity.pdbx_description
1 polymer ?
#
loop_
_entity_poly.entity_id
_entity_poly.type
_entity_poly.pdbx_seq_one_letter_code
_entity_poly.pdbx_strand_id
1 'polypeptide(L)'
;MYRPHCAAYTRARRSPAMTEPLLIAKHQDIECHIRPDKANRHGLITGATGTGKTITLQTLAENFSRIGVPVFMADVKGDLTGISQKGSLGDKLGKVIKERGLPEPDFAALPVTLWDVFGEQGHPVRATVSDLGPLLLSRMLNLNETQAGVMQLVFKIADDQGLLLLDMKDLRAMCQNVGDNAGSFTTEYGNISPASIGAIQRGLMQIEEQGGDKFFGEPMLNIADFMQTDASGKGIVNVLAADKLLNSPRLYATFLLWMLSELFETLPEVGDLDKPKLVFFFDEAHLLFNDAPKVLIERIELVVRLVRSKGVGVYFVTQNPLDIPDSVLAQLGNRVQHALRAFTPRD
;
A
#
# COMPACT_ATOMS: atom_id res chain seq x y z
N MET A 1 -58.28 18.94 33.61
CA MET A 1 -57.65 19.80 32.55
C MET A 1 -56.13 19.80 32.75
N TYR A 2 -55.44 18.88 32.14
CA TYR A 2 -53.95 18.79 32.17
C TYR A 2 -53.45 18.80 30.76
N ARG A 3 -52.70 19.84 30.38
CA ARG A 3 -51.97 19.91 29.10
C ARG A 3 -50.53 19.50 29.36
N PRO A 4 -49.98 18.53 28.66
CA PRO A 4 -48.56 18.29 28.71
C PRO A 4 -47.82 19.21 27.73
N HIS A 5 -46.85 19.97 28.25
CA HIS A 5 -45.84 20.69 27.44
C HIS A 5 -44.89 19.70 26.83
N CYS A 6 -45.02 19.50 25.53
CA CYS A 6 -43.98 18.84 24.74
C CYS A 6 -42.90 19.89 24.37
N ALA A 7 -41.79 19.90 25.09
CA ALA A 7 -40.62 20.65 24.71
C ALA A 7 -39.92 19.93 23.52
N ALA A 8 -40.08 20.47 22.34
CA ALA A 8 -39.37 20.01 21.16
C ALA A 8 -37.88 20.35 21.32
N TYR A 9 -37.08 19.35 21.63
CA TYR A 9 -35.61 19.41 21.48
C TYR A 9 -35.24 19.33 19.99
N THR A 10 -35.26 20.42 19.29
CA THR A 10 -34.60 20.57 18.00
C THR A 10 -33.10 20.75 18.24
N ARG A 11 -32.41 19.64 18.41
CA ARG A 11 -30.95 19.61 18.31
C ARG A 11 -30.61 19.80 16.83
N ALA A 12 -30.34 21.05 16.44
CA ALA A 12 -29.75 21.34 15.15
C ALA A 12 -28.45 20.53 15.05
N ARG A 13 -28.46 19.46 14.24
CA ARG A 13 -27.23 18.81 13.77
C ARG A 13 -26.48 19.88 12.98
N ARG A 14 -25.46 20.49 13.58
CA ARG A 14 -24.45 21.20 12.81
C ARG A 14 -23.89 20.15 11.86
N SER A 15 -24.12 20.33 10.55
CA SER A 15 -23.36 19.60 9.54
C SER A 15 -21.88 19.84 9.84
N PRO A 16 -21.07 18.80 10.00
CA PRO A 16 -19.63 19.01 10.11
C PRO A 16 -19.18 19.86 8.93
N ALA A 17 -18.30 20.83 9.18
CA ALA A 17 -17.75 21.68 8.13
C ALA A 17 -17.05 20.74 7.15
N MET A 18 -17.61 20.60 5.94
CA MET A 18 -17.04 19.74 4.91
C MET A 18 -15.62 20.25 4.58
N THR A 19 -14.66 19.35 4.61
CA THR A 19 -13.28 19.67 4.19
C THR A 19 -13.30 20.16 2.74
N GLU A 20 -12.63 21.28 2.46
CA GLU A 20 -12.62 21.87 1.13
C GLU A 20 -12.09 20.90 0.07
N PRO A 21 -12.66 20.93 -1.16
CA PRO A 21 -12.16 20.14 -2.27
C PRO A 21 -10.68 20.45 -2.58
N LEU A 22 -9.90 19.42 -2.85
CA LEU A 22 -8.47 19.52 -3.13
C LEU A 22 -8.26 19.80 -4.62
N LEU A 23 -7.69 20.95 -4.97
CA LEU A 23 -7.35 21.29 -6.35
C LEU A 23 -6.20 20.41 -6.85
N ILE A 24 -6.39 19.72 -7.97
CA ILE A 24 -5.40 18.85 -8.60
C ILE A 24 -4.94 19.33 -9.97
N ALA A 25 -5.79 20.03 -10.69
CA ALA A 25 -5.46 20.58 -11.99
C ALA A 25 -6.33 21.81 -12.30
N LYS A 26 -5.78 22.75 -13.05
CA LYS A 26 -6.48 23.94 -13.52
C LYS A 26 -6.10 24.27 -14.96
N HIS A 27 -7.08 24.62 -15.75
CA HIS A 27 -6.88 25.19 -17.08
C HIS A 27 -7.88 26.32 -17.30
N GLN A 28 -7.38 27.54 -17.38
CA GLN A 28 -8.20 28.78 -17.43
C GLN A 28 -9.18 28.82 -16.22
N ASP A 29 -10.48 28.84 -16.49
CA ASP A 29 -11.54 28.88 -15.47
C ASP A 29 -12.00 27.47 -15.04
N ILE A 30 -11.47 26.43 -15.64
CA ILE A 30 -11.81 25.01 -15.29
C ILE A 30 -10.87 24.52 -14.23
N GLU A 31 -11.43 24.14 -13.08
CA GLU A 31 -10.71 23.53 -11.97
C GLU A 31 -11.16 22.09 -11.75
N CYS A 32 -10.18 21.19 -11.61
CA CYS A 32 -10.43 19.80 -11.28
C CYS A 32 -10.05 19.55 -9.83
N HIS A 33 -10.98 18.98 -9.08
CA HIS A 33 -10.81 18.75 -7.64
C HIS A 33 -11.07 17.30 -7.27
N ILE A 34 -10.39 16.82 -6.23
CA ILE A 34 -10.79 15.62 -5.50
C ILE A 34 -11.48 16.04 -4.20
N ARG A 35 -12.62 15.45 -3.91
CA ARG A 35 -13.34 15.63 -2.66
C ARG A 35 -12.72 14.74 -1.60
N PRO A 36 -12.28 15.28 -0.44
CA PRO A 36 -11.68 14.47 0.62
C PRO A 36 -12.62 13.37 1.15
N ASP A 37 -13.91 13.65 1.28
CA ASP A 37 -14.93 12.69 1.73
C ASP A 37 -15.19 11.54 0.73
N LYS A 38 -14.60 11.60 -0.47
CA LYS A 38 -14.67 10.56 -1.51
C LYS A 38 -13.31 10.00 -1.89
N ALA A 39 -12.25 10.45 -1.22
CA ALA A 39 -10.90 10.01 -1.55
C ALA A 39 -10.64 8.53 -1.16
N ASN A 40 -11.37 7.98 -0.18
CA ASN A 40 -11.34 6.56 0.15
C ASN A 40 -12.04 5.65 -0.89
N ARG A 41 -12.60 6.22 -1.98
CA ARG A 41 -13.13 5.45 -3.12
C ARG A 41 -12.05 5.01 -4.09
N HIS A 42 -10.82 5.06 -3.64
CA HIS A 42 -9.63 4.69 -4.40
C HIS A 42 -9.46 5.48 -5.70
N GLY A 43 -8.35 5.31 -6.38
CA GLY A 43 -8.11 6.07 -7.60
C GLY A 43 -7.06 5.47 -8.51
N LEU A 44 -7.02 6.02 -9.71
CA LEU A 44 -6.08 5.68 -10.77
C LEU A 44 -5.49 6.95 -11.35
N ILE A 45 -4.17 7.01 -11.46
CA ILE A 45 -3.43 8.05 -12.17
C ILE A 45 -2.68 7.39 -13.32
N THR A 46 -3.05 7.71 -14.56
CA THR A 46 -2.45 7.11 -15.74
C THR A 46 -1.91 8.14 -16.71
N GLY A 47 -0.96 7.71 -17.54
CA GLY A 47 -0.39 8.53 -18.61
C GLY A 47 1.01 8.10 -19.02
N ALA A 48 1.43 8.46 -20.20
CA ALA A 48 2.77 8.14 -20.71
C ALA A 48 3.88 8.75 -19.84
N THR A 49 5.09 8.24 -19.98
CA THR A 49 6.27 8.82 -19.32
C THR A 49 6.46 10.28 -19.70
N GLY A 50 6.73 11.14 -18.70
CA GLY A 50 6.95 12.58 -18.89
C GLY A 50 5.69 13.41 -19.03
N THR A 51 4.49 12.85 -18.83
CA THR A 51 3.22 13.60 -18.93
C THR A 51 2.81 14.31 -17.63
N GLY A 52 3.53 14.08 -16.52
CA GLY A 52 3.30 14.76 -15.24
C GLY A 52 2.60 13.91 -14.18
N LYS A 53 2.56 12.57 -14.30
CA LYS A 53 1.97 11.69 -13.28
C LYS A 53 2.58 11.91 -11.89
N THR A 54 3.93 11.92 -11.81
CA THR A 54 4.67 12.16 -10.55
C THR A 54 4.27 13.50 -9.91
N ILE A 55 4.10 14.55 -10.73
CA ILE A 55 3.66 15.87 -10.23
C ILE A 55 2.23 15.79 -9.66
N THR A 56 1.32 15.09 -10.34
CA THR A 56 -0.05 14.88 -9.81
C THR A 56 -0.03 14.09 -8.51
N LEU A 57 0.79 13.03 -8.42
CA LEU A 57 0.96 12.24 -7.20
C LEU A 57 1.46 13.12 -6.06
N GLN A 58 2.56 13.88 -6.28
CA GLN A 58 3.12 14.79 -5.29
C GLN A 58 2.11 15.87 -4.87
N THR A 59 1.37 16.45 -5.81
CA THR A 59 0.32 17.45 -5.53
C THR A 59 -0.77 16.86 -4.63
N LEU A 60 -1.22 15.64 -4.91
CA LEU A 60 -2.21 14.96 -4.07
C LEU A 60 -1.66 14.65 -2.68
N ALA A 61 -0.43 14.14 -2.59
CA ALA A 61 0.22 13.84 -1.32
C ALA A 61 0.37 15.10 -0.47
N GLU A 62 0.79 16.21 -1.07
CA GLU A 62 0.88 17.52 -0.41
C GLU A 62 -0.48 17.99 0.11
N ASN A 63 -1.50 17.95 -0.74
CA ASN A 63 -2.84 18.38 -0.38
C ASN A 63 -3.45 17.53 0.75
N PHE A 64 -3.27 16.19 0.72
CA PHE A 64 -3.70 15.33 1.80
C PHE A 64 -2.94 15.61 3.10
N SER A 65 -1.62 15.75 3.04
CA SER A 65 -0.80 16.12 4.20
C SER A 65 -1.27 17.43 4.83
N ARG A 66 -1.52 18.48 4.02
CA ARG A 66 -1.98 19.80 4.50
C ARG A 66 -3.30 19.75 5.26
N ILE A 67 -4.22 18.88 4.88
CA ILE A 67 -5.49 18.69 5.59
C ILE A 67 -5.39 17.69 6.76
N GLY A 68 -4.18 17.27 7.13
CA GLY A 68 -3.93 16.33 8.25
C GLY A 68 -4.30 14.88 7.91
N VAL A 69 -4.15 14.47 6.65
CA VAL A 69 -4.27 13.08 6.22
C VAL A 69 -2.86 12.55 5.94
N PRO A 70 -2.40 11.55 6.69
CA PRO A 70 -1.15 10.86 6.39
C PRO A 70 -1.17 10.20 5.01
N VAL A 71 0.00 10.11 4.40
CA VAL A 71 0.16 9.53 3.07
C VAL A 71 1.26 8.49 3.12
N PHE A 72 1.08 7.39 2.38
CA PHE A 72 2.14 6.42 2.08
C PHE A 72 2.39 6.40 0.58
N MET A 73 3.66 6.44 0.18
CA MET A 73 4.08 6.38 -1.22
C MET A 73 5.21 5.36 -1.37
N ALA A 74 5.06 4.43 -2.32
CA ALA A 74 6.16 3.56 -2.73
C ALA A 74 6.95 4.25 -3.84
N ASP A 75 8.17 4.67 -3.54
CA ASP A 75 9.07 5.36 -4.46
C ASP A 75 10.02 4.38 -5.15
N VAL A 76 9.64 4.00 -6.36
CA VAL A 76 10.36 3.04 -7.17
C VAL A 76 11.53 3.68 -7.93
N LYS A 77 11.45 4.99 -8.19
CA LYS A 77 12.42 5.73 -9.01
C LYS A 77 13.35 6.65 -8.22
N GLY A 78 13.06 6.87 -6.94
CA GLY A 78 13.79 7.81 -6.10
C GLY A 78 13.48 9.28 -6.39
N ASP A 79 12.34 9.59 -7.03
CA ASP A 79 11.96 10.96 -7.42
C ASP A 79 10.87 11.58 -6.52
N LEU A 80 10.32 10.82 -5.56
CA LEU A 80 9.28 11.30 -4.65
C LEU A 80 9.84 11.94 -3.36
N THR A 81 11.06 11.60 -2.96
CA THR A 81 11.68 12.11 -1.72
C THR A 81 11.85 13.63 -1.70
N GLY A 82 11.88 14.28 -2.89
CA GLY A 82 11.97 15.73 -3.03
C GLY A 82 10.86 16.50 -2.32
N ILE A 83 9.71 15.87 -2.03
CA ILE A 83 8.60 16.46 -1.27
C ILE A 83 8.99 16.87 0.16
N SER A 84 10.07 16.33 0.69
CA SER A 84 10.65 16.67 1.99
C SER A 84 11.37 18.04 2.00
N GLN A 85 11.64 18.63 0.84
CA GLN A 85 12.41 19.85 0.70
C GLN A 85 11.51 21.01 0.22
N LYS A 86 11.87 22.21 0.67
CA LYS A 86 11.21 23.42 0.17
C LYS A 86 11.55 23.62 -1.31
N GLY A 87 10.51 23.64 -2.15
CA GLY A 87 10.65 23.94 -3.56
C GLY A 87 11.03 25.39 -3.85
N SER A 88 11.29 25.70 -5.10
CA SER A 88 11.54 27.05 -5.59
C SER A 88 10.88 27.27 -6.95
N LEU A 89 10.53 28.54 -7.24
CA LEU A 89 9.97 28.91 -8.53
C LEU A 89 11.08 28.98 -9.58
N GLY A 90 11.16 27.91 -10.40
CA GLY A 90 12.04 27.92 -11.58
C GLY A 90 11.34 28.50 -12.81
N ASP A 91 12.12 28.89 -13.82
CA ASP A 91 11.62 29.53 -15.06
C ASP A 91 10.53 28.72 -15.76
N LYS A 92 10.65 27.40 -15.81
CA LYS A 92 9.66 26.52 -16.44
C LYS A 92 8.32 26.56 -15.71
N LEU A 93 8.36 26.43 -14.38
CA LEU A 93 7.17 26.47 -13.55
C LEU A 93 6.51 27.86 -13.58
N GLY A 94 7.31 28.93 -13.51
CA GLY A 94 6.82 30.31 -13.62
C GLY A 94 6.06 30.58 -14.92
N LYS A 95 6.55 30.05 -16.06
CA LYS A 95 5.84 30.13 -17.35
C LYS A 95 4.51 29.38 -17.30
N VAL A 96 4.48 28.15 -16.79
CA VAL A 96 3.26 27.34 -16.70
C VAL A 96 2.22 28.02 -15.79
N ILE A 97 2.63 28.56 -14.64
CA ILE A 97 1.76 29.27 -13.71
C ILE A 97 1.10 30.46 -14.43
N LYS A 98 1.91 31.28 -15.12
CA LYS A 98 1.44 32.44 -15.83
C LYS A 98 0.49 32.10 -17.02
N GLU A 99 0.87 31.11 -17.83
CA GLU A 99 0.09 30.64 -18.96
C GLU A 99 -1.26 30.04 -18.58
N ARG A 100 -1.33 29.36 -17.44
CA ARG A 100 -2.54 28.66 -16.98
C ARG A 100 -3.32 29.40 -15.92
N GLY A 101 -2.88 30.59 -15.52
CA GLY A 101 -3.54 31.35 -14.47
C GLY A 101 -3.58 30.65 -13.11
N LEU A 102 -2.53 29.90 -12.78
CA LEU A 102 -2.43 29.21 -11.48
C LEU A 102 -2.03 30.22 -10.40
N PRO A 103 -2.47 30.00 -9.14
CA PRO A 103 -1.92 30.76 -8.03
C PRO A 103 -0.44 30.44 -7.85
N GLU A 104 0.32 31.39 -7.33
CA GLU A 104 1.71 31.16 -6.98
C GLU A 104 1.80 30.09 -5.87
N PRO A 105 2.63 29.04 -6.03
CA PRO A 105 2.73 27.98 -5.04
C PRO A 105 3.33 28.49 -3.72
N ASP A 106 2.72 28.09 -2.62
CA ASP A 106 3.31 28.26 -1.29
C ASP A 106 4.30 27.10 -1.05
N PHE A 107 5.57 27.35 -1.39
CA PHE A 107 6.62 26.35 -1.25
C PHE A 107 6.97 26.10 0.21
N ALA A 108 6.67 24.90 0.69
CA ALA A 108 7.01 24.43 2.03
C ALA A 108 7.54 23.01 1.97
N ALA A 109 8.41 22.65 2.90
CA ALA A 109 8.76 21.26 3.16
C ALA A 109 7.56 20.56 3.83
N LEU A 110 7.33 19.32 3.49
CA LEU A 110 6.35 18.47 4.17
C LEU A 110 7.03 17.62 5.25
N PRO A 111 6.31 17.22 6.29
CA PRO A 111 6.80 16.24 7.24
C PRO A 111 6.91 14.88 6.55
N VAL A 112 8.12 14.35 6.40
CA VAL A 112 8.41 13.10 5.69
C VAL A 112 9.10 12.11 6.62
N THR A 113 8.66 10.85 6.58
CA THR A 113 9.38 9.71 7.13
C THR A 113 9.81 8.79 6.00
N LEU A 114 11.11 8.49 5.95
CA LEU A 114 11.67 7.57 4.95
C LEU A 114 11.71 6.16 5.53
N TRP A 115 11.23 5.20 4.75
CA TRP A 115 11.19 3.78 5.07
C TRP A 115 11.99 3.00 4.04
N ASP A 116 12.66 1.93 4.47
CA ASP A 116 13.45 1.08 3.59
C ASP A 116 13.48 -0.35 4.12
N VAL A 117 13.15 -1.31 3.28
CA VAL A 117 13.24 -2.74 3.63
C VAL A 117 14.68 -3.13 3.99
N PHE A 118 15.67 -2.52 3.35
CA PHE A 118 17.08 -2.82 3.59
C PHE A 118 17.70 -2.01 4.75
N GLY A 119 16.99 -0.98 5.24
CA GLY A 119 17.45 -0.12 6.34
C GLY A 119 18.65 0.77 5.99
N GLU A 120 18.88 1.05 4.72
CA GLU A 120 20.02 1.86 4.24
C GLU A 120 19.62 3.32 3.97
N GLN A 121 18.40 3.55 3.46
CA GLN A 121 17.91 4.88 3.06
C GLN A 121 16.83 5.43 4.01
N GLY A 122 16.35 4.63 4.95
CA GLY A 122 15.27 5.01 5.84
C GLY A 122 15.15 4.08 7.04
N HIS A 123 14.09 4.26 7.81
CA HIS A 123 13.76 3.35 8.90
C HIS A 123 13.46 1.95 8.35
N PRO A 124 13.96 0.88 8.99
CA PRO A 124 13.73 -0.47 8.51
C PRO A 124 12.23 -0.82 8.61
N VAL A 125 11.72 -1.40 7.54
CA VAL A 125 10.37 -1.96 7.51
C VAL A 125 10.50 -3.46 7.56
N ARG A 126 9.92 -4.09 8.59
CA ARG A 126 10.00 -5.54 8.80
C ARG A 126 8.63 -6.13 9.09
N ALA A 127 8.49 -7.40 8.71
CA ALA A 127 7.39 -8.26 9.11
C ALA A 127 7.95 -9.53 9.73
N THR A 128 7.25 -10.14 10.67
CA THR A 128 7.62 -11.49 11.08
C THR A 128 7.10 -12.51 10.06
N VAL A 129 7.73 -13.67 10.04
CA VAL A 129 7.27 -14.79 9.22
C VAL A 129 5.85 -15.21 9.65
N SER A 130 5.58 -15.21 10.96
CA SER A 130 4.25 -15.51 11.50
C SER A 130 3.17 -14.55 11.00
N ASP A 131 3.45 -13.24 10.94
CA ASP A 131 2.49 -12.23 10.48
C ASP A 131 2.20 -12.35 8.99
N LEU A 132 3.21 -12.67 8.18
CA LEU A 132 2.99 -12.88 6.75
C LEU A 132 2.13 -14.12 6.50
N GLY A 133 2.33 -15.14 7.29
CA GLY A 133 1.61 -16.39 7.26
C GLY A 133 1.93 -17.30 6.06
N PRO A 134 1.49 -18.56 6.11
CA PRO A 134 1.87 -19.58 5.13
C PRO A 134 1.33 -19.30 3.73
N LEU A 135 0.20 -18.61 3.62
CA LEU A 135 -0.43 -18.32 2.33
C LEU A 135 0.38 -17.33 1.50
N LEU A 136 0.78 -16.19 2.09
CA LEU A 136 1.57 -15.18 1.38
C LEU A 136 2.98 -15.66 1.10
N LEU A 137 3.60 -16.38 2.06
CA LEU A 137 4.89 -17.02 1.88
C LEU A 137 4.89 -18.05 0.75
N SER A 138 3.89 -18.93 0.70
CA SER A 138 3.78 -19.92 -0.38
C SER A 138 3.74 -19.26 -1.77
N ARG A 139 3.10 -18.12 -1.87
CA ARG A 139 3.03 -17.33 -3.12
C ARG A 139 4.35 -16.63 -3.44
N MET A 140 4.97 -16.02 -2.44
CA MET A 140 6.27 -15.38 -2.60
C MET A 140 7.32 -16.38 -3.11
N LEU A 141 7.28 -17.61 -2.58
CA LEU A 141 8.16 -18.71 -2.97
C LEU A 141 7.72 -19.43 -4.25
N ASN A 142 6.57 -19.09 -4.82
CA ASN A 142 5.98 -19.76 -5.99
C ASN A 142 5.79 -21.28 -5.80
N LEU A 143 5.29 -21.66 -4.63
CA LEU A 143 5.04 -23.06 -4.29
C LEU A 143 3.80 -23.59 -5.03
N ASN A 144 3.86 -24.84 -5.49
CA ASN A 144 2.68 -25.54 -5.97
C ASN A 144 1.74 -25.93 -4.81
N GLU A 145 0.53 -26.42 -5.11
CA GLU A 145 -0.48 -26.77 -4.10
C GLU A 145 0.04 -27.76 -3.04
N THR A 146 0.79 -28.79 -3.45
CA THR A 146 1.36 -29.77 -2.53
C THR A 146 2.39 -29.15 -1.59
N GLN A 147 3.27 -28.31 -2.13
CA GLN A 147 4.29 -27.59 -1.35
C GLN A 147 3.66 -26.54 -0.44
N ALA A 148 2.64 -25.83 -0.92
CA ALA A 148 1.89 -24.88 -0.11
C ALA A 148 1.15 -25.58 1.05
N GLY A 149 0.60 -26.77 0.82
CA GLY A 149 0.04 -27.60 1.87
C GLY A 149 1.08 -27.99 2.93
N VAL A 150 2.29 -28.38 2.53
CA VAL A 150 3.39 -28.66 3.48
C VAL A 150 3.80 -27.40 4.24
N MET A 151 3.85 -26.21 3.59
CA MET A 151 4.09 -24.94 4.27
C MET A 151 3.04 -24.68 5.35
N GLN A 152 1.75 -24.90 5.04
CA GLN A 152 0.66 -24.76 6.03
C GLN A 152 0.86 -25.70 7.22
N LEU A 153 1.28 -26.95 6.97
CA LEU A 153 1.58 -27.91 8.05
C LEU A 153 2.75 -27.44 8.92
N VAL A 154 3.80 -26.90 8.33
CA VAL A 154 4.95 -26.34 9.08
C VAL A 154 4.48 -25.26 10.05
N PHE A 155 3.63 -24.34 9.60
CA PHE A 155 3.07 -23.28 10.46
C PHE A 155 2.15 -23.87 11.55
N LYS A 156 1.28 -24.81 11.18
CA LYS A 156 0.37 -25.46 12.13
C LYS A 156 1.12 -26.18 13.24
N ILE A 157 2.18 -26.93 12.90
CA ILE A 157 3.02 -27.64 13.88
C ILE A 157 3.75 -26.63 14.79
N ALA A 158 4.24 -25.50 14.21
CA ALA A 158 4.86 -24.44 15.00
C ALA A 158 3.88 -23.87 16.03
N ASP A 159 2.65 -23.53 15.60
CA ASP A 159 1.59 -23.01 16.46
C ASP A 159 1.21 -23.98 17.57
N ASP A 160 1.02 -25.27 17.25
CA ASP A 160 0.65 -26.30 18.22
C ASP A 160 1.77 -26.54 19.26
N GLN A 161 3.03 -26.27 18.89
CA GLN A 161 4.18 -26.33 19.78
C GLN A 161 4.48 -25.01 20.50
N GLY A 162 3.72 -23.94 20.23
CA GLY A 162 3.93 -22.61 20.79
C GLY A 162 5.23 -21.95 20.33
N LEU A 163 5.72 -22.29 19.12
CA LEU A 163 6.94 -21.75 18.53
C LEU A 163 6.59 -20.56 17.62
N LEU A 164 7.22 -19.42 17.87
CA LEU A 164 7.10 -18.24 17.02
C LEU A 164 8.09 -18.35 15.86
N LEU A 165 7.60 -18.04 14.65
CA LEU A 165 8.42 -17.91 13.46
C LEU A 165 8.66 -16.42 13.21
N LEU A 166 9.76 -15.88 13.73
CA LEU A 166 10.06 -14.46 13.67
C LEU A 166 10.80 -14.08 12.39
N ASP A 167 11.79 -14.87 12.03
CA ASP A 167 12.63 -14.60 10.87
C ASP A 167 12.79 -15.82 9.94
N MET A 168 13.59 -15.65 8.89
CA MET A 168 13.84 -16.71 7.91
C MET A 168 14.60 -17.90 8.50
N LYS A 169 15.43 -17.68 9.54
CA LYS A 169 16.20 -18.76 10.19
C LYS A 169 15.28 -19.66 10.99
N ASP A 170 14.29 -19.07 11.69
CA ASP A 170 13.27 -19.82 12.43
C ASP A 170 12.47 -20.69 11.47
N LEU A 171 12.00 -20.14 10.37
CA LEU A 171 11.24 -20.89 9.37
C LEU A 171 12.07 -22.03 8.75
N ARG A 172 13.34 -21.78 8.43
CA ARG A 172 14.23 -22.80 7.89
C ARG A 172 14.50 -23.93 8.90
N ALA A 173 14.75 -23.57 10.16
CA ALA A 173 14.93 -24.54 11.23
C ALA A 173 13.66 -25.37 11.44
N MET A 174 12.48 -24.74 11.41
CA MET A 174 11.20 -25.42 11.53
C MET A 174 10.94 -26.36 10.35
N CYS A 175 11.19 -25.94 9.12
CA CYS A 175 11.13 -26.81 7.93
C CYS A 175 12.07 -28.00 8.03
N GLN A 176 13.28 -27.81 8.53
CA GLN A 176 14.24 -28.88 8.75
C GLN A 176 13.72 -29.85 9.80
N ASN A 177 13.28 -29.36 10.95
CA ASN A 177 12.72 -30.18 12.03
C ASN A 177 11.53 -31.03 11.56
N VAL A 178 10.60 -30.40 10.81
CA VAL A 178 9.43 -31.11 10.28
C VAL A 178 9.83 -32.16 9.24
N GLY A 179 10.83 -31.89 8.42
CA GLY A 179 11.37 -32.82 7.45
C GLY A 179 12.03 -34.02 8.08
N ASP A 180 12.90 -33.81 9.08
CA ASP A 180 13.65 -34.86 9.79
C ASP A 180 12.72 -35.75 10.61
N ASN A 181 11.62 -35.22 11.13
CA ASN A 181 10.63 -35.90 11.94
C ASN A 181 9.32 -36.20 11.21
N ALA A 182 9.30 -36.19 9.86
CA ALA A 182 8.08 -36.35 9.05
C ALA A 182 7.25 -37.58 9.45
N GLY A 183 7.88 -38.68 9.79
CA GLY A 183 7.21 -39.91 10.23
C GLY A 183 6.34 -39.73 11.48
N SER A 184 6.76 -38.91 12.44
CA SER A 184 6.03 -38.66 13.69
C SER A 184 4.81 -37.76 13.45
N PHE A 185 4.85 -36.89 12.43
CA PHE A 185 3.79 -35.96 12.09
C PHE A 185 2.74 -36.53 11.13
N THR A 186 3.07 -37.62 10.40
CA THR A 186 2.22 -38.14 9.31
C THR A 186 0.82 -38.53 9.77
N THR A 187 0.69 -39.12 10.98
CA THR A 187 -0.61 -39.58 11.48
C THR A 187 -1.54 -38.43 11.83
N GLU A 188 -1.01 -37.33 12.33
CA GLU A 188 -1.79 -36.20 12.81
C GLU A 188 -1.98 -35.13 11.73
N TYR A 189 -0.96 -34.83 10.95
CA TYR A 189 -0.93 -33.71 10.01
C TYR A 189 -0.92 -34.13 8.54
N GLY A 190 -0.75 -35.41 8.25
CA GLY A 190 -0.69 -35.94 6.89
C GLY A 190 0.73 -36.11 6.34
N ASN A 191 0.82 -36.50 5.08
CA ASN A 191 2.11 -36.88 4.46
C ASN A 191 2.97 -35.63 4.15
N ILE A 192 4.20 -35.64 4.65
CA ILE A 192 5.21 -34.60 4.45
C ILE A 192 6.34 -35.20 3.61
N SER A 193 6.44 -34.81 2.33
CA SER A 193 7.47 -35.34 1.46
C SER A 193 8.79 -34.59 1.58
N PRO A 194 9.94 -35.29 1.60
CA PRO A 194 11.26 -34.65 1.57
C PRO A 194 11.46 -33.74 0.35
N ALA A 195 10.83 -34.08 -0.78
CA ALA A 195 10.89 -33.28 -2.00
C ALA A 195 10.22 -31.90 -1.83
N SER A 196 9.08 -31.85 -1.09
CA SER A 196 8.39 -30.59 -0.78
C SER A 196 9.21 -29.72 0.17
N ILE A 197 9.77 -30.31 1.24
CA ILE A 197 10.67 -29.62 2.16
C ILE A 197 11.88 -29.05 1.41
N GLY A 198 12.51 -29.84 0.54
CA GLY A 198 13.63 -29.39 -0.27
C GLY A 198 13.28 -28.26 -1.24
N ALA A 199 12.06 -28.25 -1.81
CA ALA A 199 11.58 -27.17 -2.66
C ALA A 199 11.37 -25.88 -1.85
N ILE A 200 10.76 -25.97 -0.67
CA ILE A 200 10.57 -24.85 0.25
C ILE A 200 11.92 -24.24 0.64
N GLN A 201 12.87 -25.08 1.09
CA GLN A 201 14.22 -24.64 1.49
C GLN A 201 14.94 -23.88 0.36
N ARG A 202 14.86 -24.36 -0.89
CA ARG A 202 15.46 -23.67 -2.05
C ARG A 202 14.79 -22.31 -2.30
N GLY A 203 13.45 -22.25 -2.19
CA GLY A 203 12.72 -20.99 -2.33
C GLY A 203 13.12 -19.98 -1.24
N LEU A 204 13.26 -20.41 0.01
CA LEU A 204 13.71 -19.57 1.11
C LEU A 204 15.11 -19.00 0.85
N MET A 205 16.06 -19.84 0.37
CA MET A 205 17.40 -19.35 0.00
C MET A 205 17.35 -18.26 -1.08
N GLN A 206 16.52 -18.43 -2.11
CA GLN A 206 16.35 -17.43 -3.17
C GLN A 206 15.83 -16.10 -2.63
N ILE A 207 14.91 -16.11 -1.68
CA ILE A 207 14.38 -14.88 -1.07
C ILE A 207 15.42 -14.25 -0.14
N GLU A 208 16.19 -15.05 0.61
CA GLU A 208 17.30 -14.53 1.42
C GLU A 208 18.32 -13.76 0.55
N GLU A 209 18.71 -14.32 -0.61
CA GLU A 209 19.61 -13.68 -1.56
C GLU A 209 19.04 -12.36 -2.14
N GLN A 210 17.72 -12.21 -2.16
CA GLN A 210 17.02 -11.00 -2.61
C GLN A 210 16.77 -9.99 -1.48
N GLY A 211 17.29 -10.22 -0.27
CA GLY A 211 17.14 -9.34 0.88
C GLY A 211 16.00 -9.72 1.82
N GLY A 212 15.44 -10.91 1.69
CA GLY A 212 14.42 -11.43 2.62
C GLY A 212 14.92 -11.49 4.06
N ASP A 213 16.22 -11.72 4.27
CA ASP A 213 16.86 -11.68 5.58
C ASP A 213 16.82 -10.30 6.27
N LYS A 214 16.63 -9.22 5.49
CA LYS A 214 16.47 -7.85 5.98
C LYS A 214 15.00 -7.52 6.25
N PHE A 215 14.10 -8.08 5.43
CA PHE A 215 12.67 -7.84 5.56
C PHE A 215 12.04 -8.63 6.71
N PHE A 216 12.42 -9.92 6.88
CA PHE A 216 11.86 -10.73 7.93
C PHE A 216 12.60 -10.56 9.26
N GLY A 217 11.84 -10.24 10.30
CA GLY A 217 12.36 -10.13 11.67
C GLY A 217 11.71 -9.02 12.49
N GLU A 218 12.27 -8.82 13.65
CA GLU A 218 11.87 -7.76 14.58
C GLU A 218 12.82 -6.54 14.51
N PRO A 219 12.34 -5.34 14.91
CA PRO A 219 10.96 -5.04 15.30
C PRO A 219 10.03 -5.02 14.08
N MET A 220 8.85 -5.61 14.25
CA MET A 220 7.80 -5.58 13.24
C MET A 220 7.26 -4.16 13.07
N LEU A 221 6.93 -3.78 11.83
CA LEU A 221 6.27 -2.51 11.53
C LEU A 221 4.91 -2.43 12.24
N ASN A 222 4.70 -1.36 12.96
CA ASN A 222 3.37 -1.01 13.45
C ASN A 222 2.69 -0.10 12.43
N ILE A 223 1.57 -0.54 11.88
CA ILE A 223 0.80 0.23 10.90
C ILE A 223 0.37 1.60 11.43
N ALA A 224 0.19 1.77 12.74
CA ALA A 224 -0.12 3.05 13.36
C ALA A 224 0.99 4.11 13.13
N ASP A 225 2.22 3.69 12.86
CA ASP A 225 3.33 4.59 12.56
C ASP A 225 3.13 5.34 11.23
N PHE A 226 2.36 4.77 10.30
CA PHE A 226 1.98 5.44 9.06
C PHE A 226 0.87 6.47 9.22
N MET A 227 0.15 6.48 10.35
CA MET A 227 -1.04 7.31 10.57
C MET A 227 -0.76 8.53 11.44
N GLN A 228 0.48 8.97 11.52
CA GLN A 228 0.90 10.07 12.38
C GLN A 228 0.70 11.43 11.69
N THR A 229 0.54 12.47 12.52
CA THR A 229 0.57 13.87 12.12
C THR A 229 1.70 14.59 12.85
N ASP A 230 2.24 15.64 12.25
CA ASP A 230 3.22 16.49 12.90
C ASP A 230 2.58 17.43 13.95
N ALA A 231 3.41 18.19 14.67
CA ALA A 231 2.94 19.12 15.68
C ALA A 231 2.07 20.27 15.12
N SER A 232 2.11 20.51 13.80
CA SER A 232 1.25 21.50 13.12
C SER A 232 -0.10 20.92 12.67
N GLY A 233 -0.31 19.59 12.84
CA GLY A 233 -1.48 18.87 12.41
C GLY A 233 -1.44 18.41 10.93
N LYS A 234 -0.31 18.54 10.24
CA LYS A 234 -0.13 17.99 8.90
C LYS A 234 0.07 16.48 8.96
N GLY A 235 -0.51 15.75 8.02
CA GLY A 235 -0.27 14.32 7.88
C GLY A 235 1.18 14.03 7.47
N ILE A 236 1.81 13.06 8.11
CA ILE A 236 3.17 12.64 7.73
C ILE A 236 3.11 11.93 6.38
N VAL A 237 4.04 12.27 5.50
CA VAL A 237 4.23 11.61 4.21
C VAL A 237 5.27 10.51 4.39
N ASN A 238 4.83 9.27 4.37
CA ASN A 238 5.67 8.09 4.48
C ASN A 238 6.13 7.68 3.08
N VAL A 239 7.43 7.70 2.84
CA VAL A 239 8.02 7.33 1.55
C VAL A 239 8.84 6.06 1.71
N LEU A 240 8.43 4.98 1.05
CA LEU A 240 9.19 3.74 0.99
C LEU A 240 10.19 3.80 -0.16
N ALA A 241 11.48 3.72 0.15
CA ALA A 241 12.53 3.52 -0.86
C ALA A 241 12.39 2.11 -1.46
N ALA A 242 11.89 2.02 -2.67
CA ALA A 242 11.58 0.78 -3.36
C ALA A 242 12.45 0.53 -4.61
N ASP A 243 13.49 1.34 -4.84
CA ASP A 243 14.39 1.24 -5.97
C ASP A 243 15.09 -0.12 -6.06
N LYS A 244 15.59 -0.64 -4.94
CA LYS A 244 16.19 -1.98 -4.87
C LYS A 244 15.17 -3.11 -4.98
N LEU A 245 13.93 -2.89 -4.53
CA LEU A 245 12.85 -3.88 -4.60
C LEU A 245 12.39 -4.15 -6.04
N LEU A 246 12.71 -3.26 -6.99
CA LEU A 246 12.52 -3.52 -8.43
C LEU A 246 13.18 -4.80 -8.92
N ASN A 247 14.32 -5.17 -8.32
CA ASN A 247 15.04 -6.39 -8.65
C ASN A 247 14.41 -7.64 -8.02
N SER A 248 13.40 -7.45 -7.15
CA SER A 248 12.68 -8.50 -6.43
C SER A 248 11.17 -8.26 -6.48
N PRO A 249 10.53 -8.31 -7.68
CA PRO A 249 9.12 -7.93 -7.84
C PRO A 249 8.17 -8.74 -6.95
N ARG A 250 8.50 -10.01 -6.69
CA ARG A 250 7.70 -10.87 -5.81
C ARG A 250 7.74 -10.39 -4.36
N LEU A 251 8.93 -10.04 -3.86
CA LEU A 251 9.09 -9.49 -2.51
C LEU A 251 8.32 -8.18 -2.40
N TYR A 252 8.45 -7.29 -3.39
CA TYR A 252 7.73 -6.02 -3.44
C TYR A 252 6.21 -6.21 -3.40
N ALA A 253 5.65 -7.03 -4.30
CA ALA A 253 4.23 -7.29 -4.36
C ALA A 253 3.70 -7.94 -3.08
N THR A 254 4.44 -8.90 -2.52
CA THR A 254 4.06 -9.57 -1.26
C THR A 254 4.09 -8.61 -0.08
N PHE A 255 5.13 -7.78 0.02
CA PHE A 255 5.23 -6.73 1.02
C PHE A 255 4.04 -5.76 0.98
N LEU A 256 3.71 -5.23 -0.20
CA LEU A 256 2.59 -4.29 -0.34
C LEU A 256 1.25 -4.96 0.00
N LEU A 257 1.07 -6.22 -0.39
CA LEU A 257 -0.14 -6.95 -0.08
C LEU A 257 -0.25 -7.24 1.42
N TRP A 258 0.85 -7.65 2.06
CA TRP A 258 0.87 -7.85 3.51
C TRP A 258 0.50 -6.55 4.23
N MET A 259 1.12 -5.43 3.87
CA MET A 259 0.85 -4.13 4.47
C MET A 259 -0.62 -3.71 4.33
N LEU A 260 -1.22 -3.90 3.14
CA LEU A 260 -2.65 -3.62 2.92
C LEU A 260 -3.55 -4.58 3.73
N SER A 261 -3.14 -5.84 3.88
CA SER A 261 -3.88 -6.83 4.68
C SER A 261 -3.81 -6.49 6.16
N GLU A 262 -2.65 -6.09 6.65
CA GLU A 262 -2.44 -5.64 8.03
C GLU A 262 -3.29 -4.41 8.36
N LEU A 263 -3.38 -3.44 7.44
CA LEU A 263 -4.30 -2.31 7.58
C LEU A 263 -5.76 -2.75 7.70
N PHE A 264 -6.15 -3.74 6.92
CA PHE A 264 -7.52 -4.25 6.98
C PHE A 264 -7.81 -4.94 8.31
N GLU A 265 -6.87 -5.70 8.85
CA GLU A 265 -7.04 -6.46 10.09
C GLU A 265 -6.99 -5.56 11.33
N THR A 266 -6.06 -4.59 11.35
CA THR A 266 -5.83 -3.74 12.54
C THR A 266 -6.78 -2.54 12.64
N LEU A 267 -7.24 -1.97 11.51
CA LEU A 267 -8.07 -0.78 11.56
C LEU A 267 -9.55 -1.10 11.81
N PRO A 268 -10.23 -0.35 12.69
CA PRO A 268 -11.68 -0.47 12.87
C PRO A 268 -12.43 0.08 11.66
N GLU A 269 -13.65 -0.40 11.45
CA GLU A 269 -14.58 0.21 10.50
C GLU A 269 -14.99 1.60 10.96
N VAL A 270 -15.09 2.56 10.04
CA VAL A 270 -15.26 3.98 10.39
C VAL A 270 -16.41 4.67 9.66
N GLY A 271 -17.20 4.01 8.90
CA GLY A 271 -18.29 4.65 8.16
C GLY A 271 -17.82 5.78 7.20
N ASP A 272 -18.71 6.73 6.92
CA ASP A 272 -18.41 7.87 6.05
C ASP A 272 -17.69 8.98 6.85
N LEU A 273 -16.43 9.22 6.51
CA LEU A 273 -15.59 10.28 7.09
C LEU A 273 -15.51 11.49 6.16
N ASP A 274 -15.29 12.68 6.72
CA ASP A 274 -15.06 13.91 5.96
C ASP A 274 -13.74 13.90 5.18
N LYS A 275 -12.79 13.07 5.60
CA LYS A 275 -11.49 12.85 4.95
C LYS A 275 -10.97 11.44 5.28
N PRO A 276 -10.09 10.86 4.45
CA PRO A 276 -9.48 9.55 4.76
C PRO A 276 -8.64 9.58 6.03
N LYS A 277 -8.46 8.41 6.64
CA LYS A 277 -7.47 8.22 7.71
C LYS A 277 -6.04 8.09 7.18
N LEU A 278 -5.90 7.54 5.99
CA LEU A 278 -4.63 7.28 5.33
C LEU A 278 -4.86 7.14 3.82
N VAL A 279 -3.92 7.61 3.01
CA VAL A 279 -3.95 7.44 1.55
C VAL A 279 -2.66 6.77 1.09
N PHE A 280 -2.80 5.71 0.31
CA PHE A 280 -1.70 4.98 -0.33
C PHE A 280 -1.58 5.36 -1.80
N PHE A 281 -0.35 5.60 -2.24
CA PHE A 281 0.01 5.73 -3.64
C PHE A 281 1.01 4.64 -4.02
N PHE A 282 0.63 3.79 -4.94
CA PHE A 282 1.50 2.77 -5.52
C PHE A 282 1.98 3.23 -6.89
N ASP A 283 3.19 3.78 -6.94
CA ASP A 283 3.82 4.11 -8.21
C ASP A 283 4.27 2.85 -8.94
N GLU A 284 4.32 2.92 -10.27
CA GLU A 284 4.57 1.78 -11.17
C GLU A 284 3.71 0.55 -10.82
N ALA A 285 2.41 0.78 -10.64
CA ALA A 285 1.46 -0.24 -10.14
C ALA A 285 1.40 -1.51 -11.01
N HIS A 286 1.86 -1.46 -12.27
CA HIS A 286 1.99 -2.63 -13.12
C HIS A 286 2.87 -3.74 -12.48
N LEU A 287 3.84 -3.37 -11.63
CA LEU A 287 4.69 -4.33 -10.93
C LEU A 287 3.91 -5.23 -9.95
N LEU A 288 2.75 -4.79 -9.49
CA LEU A 288 1.88 -5.59 -8.62
C LEU A 288 1.11 -6.67 -9.40
N PHE A 289 0.88 -6.44 -10.69
CA PHE A 289 -0.03 -7.24 -11.49
C PHE A 289 0.67 -8.05 -12.58
N ASN A 290 1.86 -7.62 -13.02
CA ASN A 290 2.64 -8.35 -14.02
C ASN A 290 3.05 -9.72 -13.49
N ASP A 291 2.76 -10.77 -14.26
CA ASP A 291 3.02 -12.17 -13.92
C ASP A 291 2.46 -12.61 -12.56
N ALA A 292 1.51 -11.83 -12.01
CA ALA A 292 0.90 -12.15 -10.74
C ALA A 292 -0.06 -13.35 -10.88
N PRO A 293 0.03 -14.35 -10.00
CA PRO A 293 -0.94 -15.44 -9.98
C PRO A 293 -2.36 -14.91 -9.75
N LYS A 294 -3.35 -15.55 -10.38
CA LYS A 294 -4.76 -15.15 -10.29
C LYS A 294 -5.22 -14.94 -8.84
N VAL A 295 -4.82 -15.84 -7.95
CA VAL A 295 -5.15 -15.77 -6.51
C VAL A 295 -4.57 -14.51 -5.82
N LEU A 296 -3.42 -14.01 -6.27
CA LEU A 296 -2.84 -12.75 -5.76
C LEU A 296 -3.68 -11.55 -6.23
N ILE A 297 -4.08 -11.53 -7.50
CA ILE A 297 -4.94 -10.49 -8.05
C ILE A 297 -6.28 -10.45 -7.30
N GLU A 298 -6.92 -11.61 -7.08
CA GLU A 298 -8.16 -11.73 -6.31
C GLU A 298 -7.99 -11.22 -4.87
N ARG A 299 -6.82 -11.45 -4.26
CA ARG A 299 -6.54 -10.94 -2.90
C ARG A 299 -6.35 -9.43 -2.89
N ILE A 300 -5.63 -8.86 -3.86
CA ILE A 300 -5.48 -7.40 -4.00
C ILE A 300 -6.86 -6.77 -4.19
N GLU A 301 -7.69 -7.31 -5.07
CA GLU A 301 -9.06 -6.84 -5.29
C GLU A 301 -9.88 -6.85 -4.00
N LEU A 302 -9.86 -7.97 -3.28
CA LEU A 302 -10.57 -8.11 -2.01
C LEU A 302 -10.12 -7.07 -0.99
N VAL A 303 -8.80 -6.93 -0.78
CA VAL A 303 -8.24 -6.01 0.19
C VAL A 303 -8.55 -4.56 -0.18
N VAL A 304 -8.36 -4.17 -1.44
CA VAL A 304 -8.68 -2.81 -1.93
C VAL A 304 -10.15 -2.48 -1.67
N ARG A 305 -11.07 -3.42 -1.94
CA ARG A 305 -12.49 -3.24 -1.65
C ARG A 305 -12.79 -3.07 -0.16
N LEU A 306 -12.11 -3.82 0.70
CA LEU A 306 -12.38 -3.86 2.14
C LEU A 306 -11.77 -2.68 2.91
N VAL A 307 -10.57 -2.22 2.55
CA VAL A 307 -9.91 -1.11 3.26
C VAL A 307 -10.63 0.23 3.11
N ARG A 308 -11.55 0.33 2.14
CA ARG A 308 -12.42 1.49 2.01
C ARG A 308 -13.28 1.72 3.27
N SER A 309 -13.86 0.66 3.85
CA SER A 309 -14.67 0.76 5.08
C SER A 309 -13.84 1.17 6.30
N LYS A 310 -12.51 1.00 6.23
CA LYS A 310 -11.55 1.42 7.25
C LYS A 310 -11.11 2.89 7.09
N GLY A 311 -11.62 3.59 6.07
CA GLY A 311 -11.26 4.98 5.78
C GLY A 311 -9.94 5.14 5.02
N VAL A 312 -9.44 4.09 4.37
CA VAL A 312 -8.18 4.12 3.62
C VAL A 312 -8.46 4.31 2.13
N GLY A 313 -7.76 5.26 1.51
CA GLY A 313 -7.73 5.46 0.05
C GLY A 313 -6.52 4.77 -0.58
N VAL A 314 -6.71 4.08 -1.69
CA VAL A 314 -5.63 3.43 -2.46
C VAL A 314 -5.62 3.98 -3.87
N TYR A 315 -4.49 4.50 -4.31
CA TYR A 315 -4.31 5.09 -5.63
C TYR A 315 -3.17 4.37 -6.36
N PHE A 316 -3.50 3.82 -7.52
CA PHE A 316 -2.53 3.22 -8.41
C PHE A 316 -2.04 4.23 -9.43
N VAL A 317 -0.72 4.27 -9.66
CA VAL A 317 -0.09 5.13 -10.65
C VAL A 317 0.62 4.23 -11.67
N THR A 318 0.26 4.35 -12.94
CA THR A 318 0.81 3.50 -14.01
C THR A 318 0.83 4.22 -15.34
N GLN A 319 1.51 3.64 -16.34
CA GLN A 319 1.64 4.25 -17.65
C GLN A 319 0.42 3.99 -18.53
N ASN A 320 -0.19 2.80 -18.41
CA ASN A 320 -1.37 2.43 -19.19
C ASN A 320 -2.47 1.90 -18.25
N PRO A 321 -3.74 2.32 -18.41
CA PRO A 321 -4.86 1.76 -17.65
C PRO A 321 -4.97 0.23 -17.76
N LEU A 322 -4.57 -0.33 -18.90
CA LEU A 322 -4.61 -1.79 -19.15
C LEU A 322 -3.62 -2.59 -18.30
N ASP A 323 -2.69 -1.95 -17.62
CA ASP A 323 -1.78 -2.59 -16.66
C ASP A 323 -2.53 -3.08 -15.41
N ILE A 324 -3.72 -2.55 -15.15
CA ILE A 324 -4.53 -2.88 -13.99
C ILE A 324 -5.66 -3.81 -14.42
N PRO A 325 -5.86 -4.96 -13.76
CA PRO A 325 -6.97 -5.87 -14.06
C PRO A 325 -8.33 -5.20 -13.96
N ASP A 326 -9.26 -5.55 -14.84
CA ASP A 326 -10.61 -4.96 -14.90
C ASP A 326 -11.36 -5.05 -13.58
N SER A 327 -11.18 -6.13 -12.83
CA SER A 327 -11.81 -6.33 -11.51
C SER A 327 -11.33 -5.32 -10.48
N VAL A 328 -10.05 -4.94 -10.51
CA VAL A 328 -9.46 -3.89 -9.67
C VAL A 328 -9.87 -2.51 -10.18
N LEU A 329 -9.80 -2.27 -11.51
CA LEU A 329 -10.23 -1.01 -12.12
C LEU A 329 -11.67 -0.63 -11.75
N ALA A 330 -12.56 -1.61 -11.63
CA ALA A 330 -13.95 -1.41 -11.24
C ALA A 330 -14.11 -0.83 -9.82
N GLN A 331 -13.10 -0.95 -8.96
CA GLN A 331 -13.10 -0.41 -7.60
C GLN A 331 -12.59 1.04 -7.53
N LEU A 332 -11.95 1.55 -8.59
CA LEU A 332 -11.27 2.85 -8.60
C LEU A 332 -12.21 3.95 -9.04
N GLY A 333 -12.77 4.68 -8.04
CA GLY A 333 -13.77 5.73 -8.27
C GLY A 333 -13.19 7.05 -8.77
N ASN A 334 -11.96 7.40 -8.39
CA ASN A 334 -11.29 8.64 -8.81
C ASN A 334 -10.30 8.33 -9.94
N ARG A 335 -10.40 9.04 -11.08
CA ARG A 335 -9.52 8.78 -12.22
C ARG A 335 -8.91 10.07 -12.74
N VAL A 336 -7.58 10.09 -12.80
CA VAL A 336 -6.81 11.18 -13.41
C VAL A 336 -6.02 10.60 -14.57
N GLN A 337 -6.38 11.02 -15.79
CA GLN A 337 -5.71 10.55 -17.00
C GLN A 337 -4.91 11.66 -17.63
N HIS A 338 -3.61 11.48 -17.73
CA HIS A 338 -2.71 12.28 -18.52
C HIS A 338 -2.70 11.78 -19.98
N ALA A 339 -1.94 12.46 -20.82
CA ALA A 339 -1.77 12.01 -22.21
C ALA A 339 -1.25 10.57 -22.28
N LEU A 340 -1.94 9.74 -23.04
CA LEU A 340 -1.52 8.38 -23.36
C LEU A 340 -0.81 8.38 -24.72
N ARG A 341 0.04 7.37 -24.93
CA ARG A 341 0.54 7.03 -26.25
C ARG A 341 -0.26 5.84 -26.73
N ALA A 342 -1.25 6.10 -27.58
CA ALA A 342 -2.05 5.05 -28.20
C ALA A 342 -1.31 4.51 -29.42
N PHE A 343 -0.96 3.22 -29.40
CA PHE A 343 -0.32 2.54 -30.53
C PHE A 343 -1.19 1.42 -31.09
N THR A 344 -2.18 0.98 -30.34
CA THR A 344 -3.10 -0.09 -30.72
C THR A 344 -4.55 0.35 -30.56
N PRO A 345 -5.50 -0.31 -31.24
CA PRO A 345 -6.93 -0.03 -31.05
C PRO A 345 -7.44 -0.25 -29.62
N ARG A 346 -6.67 -0.92 -28.77
CA ARG A 346 -6.97 -1.13 -27.35
C ARG A 346 -6.56 0.01 -26.44
N ASP A 347 -5.53 0.77 -26.84
CA ASP A 347 -5.06 1.95 -26.11
C ASP A 347 -6.00 3.14 -26.38
#